data_066ee51461d5866e04a6c5d122a0d44a
#
_entry.id   066ee51461d5866e04a6c5d122a0d44a
#
_cell.length_a   1.000
_cell.length_b   1.000
_cell.length_c   1.000
_cell.angle_alpha   90.00
_cell.angle_beta   90.00
_cell.angle_gamma   90.00
#
_symmetry.space_group_name_H-M   'P 1'
#
loop_
_entity.id
_entity.type
_entity.pdbx_description
1 polymer ?
#
loop_
_entity_poly.entity_id
_entity_poly.type
_entity_poly.pdbx_seq_one_letter_code
_entity_poly.pdbx_strand_id
1 'polypeptide(L)'
;MNKILQINNLDYYYQDGQNTRTIFNNLNYGFEKGKFYSIVGESGSGKTTLLILLAGLDEPKKGQILFGGKDIKDIGYDNYHKRNVQIIFQNYNLLNYLNAYDNVLTAISISDPKRKISKEMLDEYLNTFGIDKTKANRKVNKLSGGEQQRVAIARAIACNGEIILADEPTGNLDYDTSLAIMKLFRQLVDDYGKTVIMVTHNKELAEMTDTIIHIDQRNKNIYE
;
A
#
# COMPACT_ATOMS: atom_id res chain seq x y z
N MET A 1 6.10 8.56 21.12
CA MET A 1 6.29 7.97 19.79
C MET A 1 5.17 8.44 18.88
N ASN A 2 5.50 8.95 17.70
CA ASN A 2 4.51 9.57 16.79
C ASN A 2 3.87 8.49 15.92
N LYS A 3 2.82 7.83 16.44
CA LYS A 3 2.08 6.79 15.70
C LYS A 3 1.18 7.45 14.67
N ILE A 4 1.43 7.16 13.39
CA ILE A 4 0.60 7.65 12.29
C ILE A 4 -0.68 6.85 12.10
N LEU A 5 -0.60 5.52 12.33
CA LEU A 5 -1.73 4.60 12.22
C LEU A 5 -1.79 3.71 13.46
N GLN A 6 -2.97 3.51 14.03
CA GLN A 6 -3.14 2.71 15.25
C GLN A 6 -4.35 1.80 15.11
N ILE A 7 -4.21 0.59 15.58
CA ILE A 7 -5.26 -0.42 15.70
C ILE A 7 -5.58 -0.56 17.18
N ASN A 8 -6.83 -0.39 17.57
CA ASN A 8 -7.27 -0.49 18.96
C ASN A 8 -8.39 -1.52 19.10
N ASN A 9 -8.13 -2.58 19.85
CA ASN A 9 -9.09 -3.65 20.23
C ASN A 9 -9.87 -4.20 19.03
N LEU A 10 -9.20 -4.42 17.91
CA LEU A 10 -9.82 -4.80 16.65
C LEU A 10 -10.16 -6.28 16.62
N ASP A 11 -11.47 -6.57 16.39
CA ASP A 11 -11.95 -7.91 16.04
C ASP A 11 -12.37 -7.92 14.58
N TYR A 12 -12.00 -9.00 13.88
CA TYR A 12 -12.43 -9.22 12.51
C TYR A 12 -12.66 -10.71 12.22
N TYR A 13 -13.77 -11.01 11.57
CA TYR A 13 -14.14 -12.36 11.16
C TYR A 13 -14.93 -12.34 9.85
N TYR A 14 -14.79 -13.41 9.08
CA TYR A 14 -15.66 -13.72 7.95
C TYR A 14 -16.78 -14.62 8.40
N GLN A 15 -17.98 -14.38 7.87
CA GLN A 15 -19.15 -15.21 8.10
C GLN A 15 -19.52 -15.91 6.79
N ASP A 16 -19.53 -17.25 6.81
CA ASP A 16 -19.94 -18.09 5.69
C ASP A 16 -21.08 -18.99 6.16
N GLY A 17 -22.31 -18.57 5.89
CA GLY A 17 -23.52 -19.19 6.42
C GLY A 17 -23.52 -19.22 7.95
N GLN A 18 -23.51 -20.44 8.54
CA GLN A 18 -23.47 -20.62 10.00
C GLN A 18 -22.01 -20.66 10.55
N ASN A 19 -21.00 -20.73 9.71
CA ASN A 19 -19.61 -20.80 10.13
C ASN A 19 -19.00 -19.41 10.26
N THR A 20 -18.32 -19.16 11.39
CA THR A 20 -17.56 -17.93 11.63
C THR A 20 -16.06 -18.25 11.62
N ARG A 21 -15.31 -17.64 10.71
CA ARG A 21 -13.86 -17.73 10.69
C ARG A 21 -13.24 -16.46 11.25
N THR A 22 -12.81 -16.50 12.51
CA THR A 22 -12.10 -15.39 13.15
C THR A 22 -10.72 -15.22 12.54
N ILE A 23 -10.38 -14.00 12.15
CA ILE A 23 -9.09 -13.61 11.61
C ILE A 23 -8.27 -12.88 12.68
N PHE A 24 -8.86 -11.88 13.33
CA PHE A 24 -8.25 -11.12 14.42
C PHE A 24 -9.16 -11.08 15.63
N ASN A 25 -8.55 -11.12 16.82
CA ASN A 25 -9.25 -11.04 18.10
C ASN A 25 -8.48 -10.09 19.03
N ASN A 26 -9.10 -8.98 19.39
CA ASN A 26 -8.51 -7.93 20.23
C ASN A 26 -7.13 -7.44 19.76
N LEU A 27 -6.98 -7.28 18.43
CA LEU A 27 -5.73 -6.83 17.84
C LEU A 27 -5.43 -5.39 18.23
N ASN A 28 -4.22 -5.16 18.73
CA ASN A 28 -3.71 -3.84 19.08
C ASN A 28 -2.31 -3.66 18.49
N TYR A 29 -2.10 -2.59 17.71
CA TYR A 29 -0.79 -2.26 17.15
C TYR A 29 -0.70 -0.78 16.76
N GLY A 30 0.51 -0.24 16.64
CA GLY A 30 0.71 1.13 16.23
C GLY A 30 1.92 1.31 15.31
N PHE A 31 1.67 1.82 14.11
CA PHE A 31 2.70 2.13 13.12
C PHE A 31 3.25 3.54 13.35
N GLU A 32 4.55 3.68 13.45
CA GLU A 32 5.23 4.96 13.58
C GLU A 32 5.37 5.66 12.22
N LYS A 33 5.29 6.99 12.23
CA LYS A 33 5.48 7.79 11.01
C LYS A 33 6.91 7.66 10.47
N GLY A 34 7.03 7.57 9.14
CA GLY A 34 8.33 7.57 8.47
C GLY A 34 9.12 6.28 8.65
N LYS A 35 8.44 5.14 8.82
CA LYS A 35 9.06 3.82 8.89
C LYS A 35 8.57 2.90 7.78
N PHE A 36 9.41 1.92 7.46
CA PHE A 36 9.11 0.84 6.52
C PHE A 36 8.81 -0.45 7.29
N TYR A 37 7.60 -0.96 7.17
CA TYR A 37 7.14 -2.19 7.80
C TYR A 37 6.93 -3.29 6.77
N SER A 38 7.28 -4.52 7.15
CA SER A 38 6.83 -5.72 6.44
C SER A 38 5.92 -6.55 7.33
N ILE A 39 4.83 -7.06 6.75
CA ILE A 39 3.91 -8.01 7.38
C ILE A 39 4.14 -9.36 6.74
N VAL A 40 4.58 -10.34 7.54
CA VAL A 40 4.86 -11.70 7.10
C VAL A 40 3.98 -12.71 7.82
N GLY A 41 3.81 -13.88 7.22
CA GLY A 41 3.02 -14.96 7.80
C GLY A 41 2.64 -16.00 6.74
N GLU A 42 2.09 -17.12 7.18
CA GLU A 42 1.64 -18.19 6.29
C GLU A 42 0.50 -17.74 5.35
N SER A 43 0.27 -18.49 4.28
CA SER A 43 -0.89 -18.24 3.41
C SER A 43 -2.19 -18.38 4.21
N GLY A 44 -3.11 -17.43 4.03
CA GLY A 44 -4.38 -17.41 4.77
C GLY A 44 -4.28 -16.95 6.23
N SER A 45 -3.13 -16.39 6.68
CA SER A 45 -2.97 -15.85 8.06
C SER A 45 -3.73 -14.54 8.30
N GLY A 46 -4.21 -13.86 7.26
CA GLY A 46 -4.92 -12.60 7.39
C GLY A 46 -4.13 -11.37 6.96
N LYS A 47 -2.95 -11.50 6.33
CA LYS A 47 -2.11 -10.37 5.88
C LYS A 47 -2.87 -9.39 4.98
N THR A 48 -3.44 -9.89 3.89
CA THR A 48 -4.26 -9.08 2.98
C THR A 48 -5.48 -8.50 3.69
N THR A 49 -6.12 -9.27 4.59
CA THR A 49 -7.25 -8.77 5.39
C THR A 49 -6.83 -7.61 6.28
N LEU A 50 -5.67 -7.71 6.95
CA LEU A 50 -5.15 -6.59 7.75
C LEU A 50 -4.91 -5.36 6.88
N LEU A 51 -4.28 -5.54 5.71
CA LEU A 51 -4.00 -4.44 4.80
C LEU A 51 -5.29 -3.78 4.28
N ILE A 52 -6.32 -4.57 3.95
CA ILE A 52 -7.65 -4.08 3.55
C ILE A 52 -8.31 -3.26 4.66
N LEU A 53 -8.22 -3.71 5.91
CA LEU A 53 -8.74 -2.98 7.07
C LEU A 53 -7.97 -1.67 7.31
N LEU A 54 -6.62 -1.69 7.26
CA LEU A 54 -5.78 -0.50 7.37
C LEU A 54 -6.05 0.50 6.24
N ALA A 55 -6.41 -0.01 5.08
CA ALA A 55 -6.82 0.81 3.94
C ALA A 55 -8.21 1.43 4.10
N GLY A 56 -9.03 0.96 5.03
CA GLY A 56 -10.44 1.36 5.13
C GLY A 56 -11.30 0.88 3.95
N LEU A 57 -10.90 -0.22 3.30
CA LEU A 57 -11.68 -0.89 2.26
C LEU A 57 -12.71 -1.86 2.82
N ASP A 58 -12.54 -2.24 4.09
CA ASP A 58 -13.52 -2.97 4.89
C ASP A 58 -13.48 -2.45 6.33
N GLU A 59 -14.54 -2.74 7.11
CA GLU A 59 -14.70 -2.23 8.47
C GLU A 59 -14.42 -3.32 9.51
N PRO A 60 -13.69 -3.00 10.60
CA PRO A 60 -13.56 -3.92 11.72
C PRO A 60 -14.95 -4.24 12.31
N LYS A 61 -15.13 -5.46 12.81
CA LYS A 61 -16.37 -5.88 13.47
C LYS A 61 -16.48 -5.27 14.87
N LYS A 62 -15.34 -5.06 15.54
CA LYS A 62 -15.20 -4.28 16.78
C LYS A 62 -13.87 -3.55 16.75
N GLY A 63 -13.72 -2.57 17.65
CA GLY A 63 -12.54 -1.74 17.75
C GLY A 63 -12.52 -0.65 16.69
N GLN A 64 -11.34 -0.06 16.48
CA GLN A 64 -11.19 1.10 15.59
C GLN A 64 -9.77 1.16 15.01
N ILE A 65 -9.66 1.87 13.89
CA ILE A 65 -8.38 2.19 13.25
C ILE A 65 -8.25 3.71 13.25
N LEU A 66 -7.18 4.22 13.86
CA LEU A 66 -6.94 5.66 13.97
C LEU A 66 -5.82 6.09 13.02
N PHE A 67 -6.04 7.14 12.26
CA PHE A 67 -5.03 7.89 11.51
C PHE A 67 -4.79 9.24 12.19
N GLY A 68 -3.55 9.50 12.62
CA GLY A 68 -3.21 10.71 13.35
C GLY A 68 -4.05 10.93 14.62
N GLY A 69 -4.48 9.84 15.26
CA GLY A 69 -5.32 9.87 16.48
C GLY A 69 -6.83 10.02 16.24
N LYS A 70 -7.28 10.14 14.96
CA LYS A 70 -8.69 10.24 14.60
C LYS A 70 -9.14 8.96 13.90
N ASP A 71 -10.33 8.44 14.25
CA ASP A 71 -10.90 7.26 13.58
C ASP A 71 -11.05 7.50 12.07
N ILE A 72 -10.58 6.56 11.25
CA ILE A 72 -10.69 6.66 9.78
C ILE A 72 -12.15 6.74 9.33
N LYS A 73 -13.07 6.17 10.10
CA LYS A 73 -14.52 6.27 9.88
C LYS A 73 -15.02 7.71 10.03
N ASP A 74 -14.51 8.44 11.04
CA ASP A 74 -14.87 9.84 11.28
C ASP A 74 -14.19 10.80 10.29
N ILE A 75 -13.04 10.40 9.70
CA ILE A 75 -12.42 11.12 8.57
C ILE A 75 -13.29 11.00 7.32
N GLY A 76 -13.99 9.86 7.20
CA GLY A 76 -14.71 9.40 6.01
C GLY A 76 -13.77 8.70 5.03
N TYR A 77 -14.13 7.49 4.62
CA TYR A 77 -13.28 6.62 3.80
C TYR A 77 -12.83 7.27 2.49
N ASP A 78 -13.72 8.02 1.82
CA ASP A 78 -13.37 8.76 0.58
C ASP A 78 -12.26 9.79 0.81
N ASN A 79 -12.31 10.54 1.91
CA ASN A 79 -11.29 11.51 2.26
C ASN A 79 -9.99 10.82 2.66
N TYR A 80 -10.09 9.71 3.39
CA TYR A 80 -8.95 8.91 3.80
C TYR A 80 -8.19 8.36 2.58
N HIS A 81 -8.91 7.77 1.61
CA HIS A 81 -8.32 7.27 0.36
C HIS A 81 -7.72 8.36 -0.51
N LYS A 82 -8.37 9.53 -0.59
CA LYS A 82 -7.88 10.62 -1.44
C LYS A 82 -6.62 11.28 -0.91
N ARG A 83 -6.43 11.35 0.42
CA ARG A 83 -5.45 12.24 1.03
C ARG A 83 -4.42 11.56 1.93
N ASN A 84 -4.73 10.40 2.50
CA ASN A 84 -3.95 9.85 3.59
C ASN A 84 -3.30 8.50 3.25
N VAL A 85 -4.04 7.59 2.59
CA VAL A 85 -3.56 6.25 2.30
C VAL A 85 -3.56 5.97 0.81
N GLN A 86 -2.52 5.30 0.33
CA GLN A 86 -2.43 4.81 -1.04
C GLN A 86 -2.18 3.31 -1.02
N ILE A 87 -2.76 2.58 -1.99
CA ILE A 87 -2.69 1.13 -2.05
C ILE A 87 -2.03 0.70 -3.34
N ILE A 88 -1.09 -0.22 -3.23
CA ILE A 88 -0.43 -0.89 -4.33
C ILE A 88 -0.78 -2.37 -4.21
N PHE A 89 -1.50 -2.90 -5.20
CA PHE A 89 -1.93 -4.30 -5.23
C PHE A 89 -0.95 -5.17 -6.02
N GLN A 90 -0.92 -6.45 -5.73
CA GLN A 90 -0.13 -7.46 -6.43
C GLN A 90 -0.40 -7.47 -7.95
N ASN A 91 -1.64 -7.27 -8.37
CA ASN A 91 -2.05 -7.25 -9.78
C ASN A 91 -2.00 -5.84 -10.39
N TYR A 92 -1.23 -4.91 -9.80
CA TYR A 92 -1.00 -3.52 -10.24
C TYR A 92 -2.27 -2.67 -10.31
N ASN A 93 -3.43 -3.22 -10.63
CA ASN A 93 -4.73 -2.55 -10.80
C ASN A 93 -4.65 -1.29 -11.67
N LEU A 94 -3.87 -1.37 -12.75
CA LEU A 94 -3.77 -0.31 -13.74
C LEU A 94 -4.97 -0.35 -14.70
N LEU A 95 -5.33 0.81 -15.22
CA LEU A 95 -6.34 0.94 -16.27
C LEU A 95 -5.69 0.49 -17.59
N ASN A 96 -5.91 -0.75 -17.99
CA ASN A 96 -5.19 -1.45 -19.06
C ASN A 96 -5.34 -0.82 -20.47
N TYR A 97 -6.40 -0.04 -20.68
CA TYR A 97 -6.66 0.68 -21.94
C TYR A 97 -5.95 2.04 -21.99
N LEU A 98 -5.41 2.52 -20.88
CA LEU A 98 -4.64 3.76 -20.75
C LEU A 98 -3.13 3.50 -20.84
N ASN A 99 -2.37 4.54 -21.12
CA ASN A 99 -0.92 4.58 -20.99
C ASN A 99 -0.50 4.94 -19.55
N ALA A 100 0.81 5.06 -19.29
CA ALA A 100 1.31 5.39 -17.94
C ALA A 100 0.94 6.83 -17.53
N TYR A 101 0.99 7.80 -18.46
CA TYR A 101 0.58 9.18 -18.18
C TYR A 101 -0.86 9.24 -17.69
N ASP A 102 -1.77 8.65 -18.46
CA ASP A 102 -3.20 8.71 -18.19
C ASP A 102 -3.59 7.97 -16.91
N ASN A 103 -2.88 6.87 -16.57
CA ASN A 103 -3.03 6.20 -15.27
C ASN A 103 -2.66 7.11 -14.10
N VAL A 104 -1.55 7.85 -14.19
CA VAL A 104 -1.10 8.77 -13.14
C VAL A 104 -2.00 10.01 -13.08
N LEU A 105 -2.31 10.62 -14.24
CA LEU A 105 -3.19 11.79 -14.32
C LEU A 105 -4.59 11.52 -13.76
N THR A 106 -5.15 10.34 -14.04
CA THR A 106 -6.46 9.96 -13.50
C THR A 106 -6.43 9.96 -11.97
N ALA A 107 -5.40 9.36 -11.36
CA ALA A 107 -5.26 9.33 -9.91
C ALA A 107 -5.10 10.73 -9.30
N ILE A 108 -4.27 11.58 -9.91
CA ILE A 108 -4.09 12.97 -9.48
C ILE A 108 -5.41 13.75 -9.57
N SER A 109 -6.14 13.61 -10.68
CA SER A 109 -7.41 14.31 -10.87
C SER A 109 -8.48 13.91 -9.86
N ILE A 110 -8.44 12.67 -9.37
CA ILE A 110 -9.36 12.18 -8.32
C ILE A 110 -8.93 12.70 -6.94
N SER A 111 -7.62 12.68 -6.64
CA SER A 111 -7.11 13.07 -5.33
C SER A 111 -7.09 14.60 -5.15
N ASP A 112 -6.71 15.33 -6.18
CA ASP A 112 -6.67 16.81 -6.19
C ASP A 112 -7.11 17.36 -7.56
N PRO A 113 -8.41 17.58 -7.78
CA PRO A 113 -8.94 18.10 -9.05
C PRO A 113 -8.42 19.48 -9.46
N LYS A 114 -7.82 20.23 -8.51
CA LYS A 114 -7.27 21.57 -8.77
C LYS A 114 -5.80 21.55 -9.17
N ARG A 115 -5.11 20.43 -8.97
CA ARG A 115 -3.69 20.28 -9.29
C ARG A 115 -3.50 20.19 -10.80
N LYS A 116 -2.85 21.21 -11.35
CA LYS A 116 -2.44 21.22 -12.77
C LYS A 116 -1.02 20.69 -12.89
N ILE A 117 -0.81 19.71 -13.75
CA ILE A 117 0.50 19.14 -14.05
C ILE A 117 0.72 19.26 -15.55
N SER A 118 1.86 19.86 -15.96
CA SER A 118 2.24 19.89 -17.36
C SER A 118 2.77 18.50 -17.80
N LYS A 119 2.81 18.29 -19.11
CA LYS A 119 3.35 17.03 -19.64
C LYS A 119 4.83 16.86 -19.31
N GLU A 120 5.58 17.95 -19.34
CA GLU A 120 7.02 17.96 -19.01
C GLU A 120 7.26 17.55 -17.55
N MET A 121 6.47 18.09 -16.60
CA MET A 121 6.55 17.71 -15.19
C MET A 121 6.21 16.23 -14.99
N LEU A 122 5.27 15.70 -15.77
CA LEU A 122 4.89 14.30 -15.68
C LEU A 122 5.94 13.38 -16.33
N ASP A 123 6.61 13.83 -17.40
CA ASP A 123 7.76 13.15 -18.01
C ASP A 123 8.90 13.00 -16.98
N GLU A 124 9.28 14.10 -16.32
CA GLU A 124 10.30 14.10 -15.28
C GLU A 124 9.90 13.18 -14.12
N TYR A 125 8.64 13.30 -13.66
CA TYR A 125 8.11 12.46 -12.58
C TYR A 125 8.19 10.97 -12.92
N LEU A 126 7.66 10.53 -14.07
CA LEU A 126 7.69 9.12 -14.46
C LEU A 126 9.11 8.61 -14.69
N ASN A 127 10.02 9.47 -15.16
CA ASN A 127 11.43 9.12 -15.33
C ASN A 127 12.12 8.78 -14.00
N THR A 128 11.72 9.40 -12.87
CA THR A 128 12.24 9.04 -11.53
C THR A 128 11.92 7.60 -11.14
N PHE A 129 10.85 7.02 -11.74
CA PHE A 129 10.47 5.62 -11.58
C PHE A 129 11.01 4.72 -12.71
N GLY A 130 11.92 5.21 -13.55
CA GLY A 130 12.50 4.46 -14.66
C GLY A 130 11.52 4.21 -15.81
N ILE A 131 10.48 5.03 -15.94
CA ILE A 131 9.52 5.03 -17.04
C ILE A 131 9.80 6.24 -17.94
N ASP A 132 10.65 6.02 -18.94
CA ASP A 132 10.97 7.03 -19.93
C ASP A 132 9.77 7.41 -20.81
N LYS A 133 9.90 8.52 -21.56
CA LYS A 133 8.85 9.06 -22.41
C LYS A 133 8.32 8.06 -23.43
N THR A 134 9.16 7.16 -23.96
CA THR A 134 8.75 6.15 -24.92
C THR A 134 7.84 5.11 -24.28
N LYS A 135 8.21 4.64 -23.08
CA LYS A 135 7.42 3.69 -22.29
C LYS A 135 6.14 4.34 -21.76
N ALA A 136 6.22 5.60 -21.31
CA ALA A 136 5.11 6.33 -20.75
C ALA A 136 3.94 6.52 -21.75
N ASN A 137 4.23 6.60 -23.05
CA ASN A 137 3.22 6.68 -24.10
C ASN A 137 2.60 5.32 -24.50
N ARG A 138 3.17 4.19 -24.09
CA ARG A 138 2.61 2.87 -24.40
C ARG A 138 1.46 2.55 -23.45
N LYS A 139 0.45 1.82 -23.97
CA LYS A 139 -0.57 1.23 -23.10
C LYS A 139 0.09 0.35 -22.05
N VAL A 140 -0.34 0.44 -20.81
CA VAL A 140 0.31 -0.27 -19.69
C VAL A 140 0.36 -1.78 -19.87
N ASN A 141 -0.60 -2.39 -20.59
CA ASN A 141 -0.59 -3.82 -20.92
C ASN A 141 0.51 -4.22 -21.94
N LYS A 142 1.26 -3.27 -22.49
CA LYS A 142 2.43 -3.49 -23.36
C LYS A 142 3.77 -3.27 -22.65
N LEU A 143 3.72 -2.97 -21.36
CA LEU A 143 4.88 -2.83 -20.49
C LEU A 143 5.20 -4.19 -19.83
N SER A 144 6.46 -4.39 -19.45
CA SER A 144 6.86 -5.55 -18.63
C SER A 144 6.21 -5.49 -17.25
N GLY A 145 6.16 -6.62 -16.52
CA GLY A 145 5.60 -6.66 -15.17
C GLY A 145 6.27 -5.65 -14.23
N GLY A 146 7.60 -5.55 -14.25
CA GLY A 146 8.33 -4.56 -13.45
C GLY A 146 8.05 -3.11 -13.85
N GLU A 147 7.85 -2.84 -15.15
CA GLU A 147 7.44 -1.51 -15.62
C GLU A 147 6.02 -1.18 -15.18
N GLN A 148 5.09 -2.12 -15.27
CA GLN A 148 3.72 -1.94 -14.77
C GLN A 148 3.73 -1.66 -13.26
N GLN A 149 4.52 -2.41 -12.49
CA GLN A 149 4.68 -2.17 -11.05
C GLN A 149 5.20 -0.76 -10.76
N ARG A 150 6.22 -0.29 -11.47
CA ARG A 150 6.73 1.06 -11.32
C ARG A 150 5.68 2.13 -11.66
N VAL A 151 4.86 1.91 -12.67
CA VAL A 151 3.72 2.79 -12.99
C VAL A 151 2.69 2.78 -11.85
N ALA A 152 2.37 1.62 -11.27
CA ALA A 152 1.44 1.52 -10.14
C ALA A 152 1.95 2.26 -8.90
N ILE A 153 3.25 2.15 -8.61
CA ILE A 153 3.91 2.89 -7.53
C ILE A 153 3.88 4.40 -7.82
N ALA A 154 4.28 4.82 -9.02
CA ALA A 154 4.23 6.22 -9.43
C ALA A 154 2.82 6.79 -9.28
N ARG A 155 1.79 6.06 -9.72
CA ARG A 155 0.39 6.45 -9.57
C ARG A 155 -0.01 6.63 -8.10
N ALA A 156 0.37 5.70 -7.23
CA ALA A 156 0.05 5.78 -5.79
C ALA A 156 0.72 7.00 -5.14
N ILE A 157 2.00 7.25 -5.43
CA ILE A 157 2.76 8.36 -4.85
C ILE A 157 2.28 9.71 -5.37
N ALA A 158 1.82 9.78 -6.61
CA ALA A 158 1.31 11.01 -7.22
C ALA A 158 0.12 11.61 -6.44
N CYS A 159 -0.62 10.79 -5.69
CA CYS A 159 -1.73 11.21 -4.82
C CYS A 159 -1.29 11.81 -3.48
N ASN A 160 0.01 11.77 -3.17
CA ASN A 160 0.62 12.40 -2.00
C ASN A 160 0.12 11.93 -0.62
N GLY A 161 -0.44 10.71 -0.52
CA GLY A 161 -0.80 10.11 0.77
C GLY A 161 0.42 9.95 1.69
N GLU A 162 0.20 9.98 3.01
CA GLU A 162 1.26 9.79 4.01
C GLU A 162 1.60 8.31 4.23
N ILE A 163 0.63 7.42 3.96
CA ILE A 163 0.78 5.97 4.13
C ILE A 163 0.69 5.29 2.77
N ILE A 164 1.57 4.35 2.53
CA ILE A 164 1.56 3.45 1.37
C ILE A 164 1.40 2.02 1.89
N LEU A 165 0.31 1.38 1.49
CA LEU A 165 0.03 -0.01 1.75
C LEU A 165 0.34 -0.82 0.48
N ALA A 166 1.14 -1.87 0.58
CA ALA A 166 1.54 -2.66 -0.57
C ALA A 166 1.27 -4.15 -0.32
N ASP A 167 0.39 -4.76 -1.11
CA ASP A 167 0.05 -6.17 -1.03
C ASP A 167 0.89 -6.96 -2.03
N GLU A 168 1.90 -7.68 -1.56
CA GLU A 168 2.84 -8.49 -2.34
C GLU A 168 3.39 -7.76 -3.60
N PRO A 169 3.94 -6.54 -3.46
CA PRO A 169 4.28 -5.69 -4.60
C PRO A 169 5.41 -6.25 -5.49
N THR A 170 6.06 -7.32 -5.06
CA THR A 170 7.17 -7.98 -5.77
C THR A 170 6.86 -9.42 -6.16
N GLY A 171 5.67 -9.94 -5.82
CA GLY A 171 5.33 -11.36 -5.95
C GLY A 171 5.38 -11.92 -7.37
N ASN A 172 5.24 -11.08 -8.40
CA ASN A 172 5.25 -11.47 -9.81
C ASN A 172 6.53 -11.02 -10.56
N LEU A 173 7.58 -10.62 -9.83
CA LEU A 173 8.80 -10.03 -10.39
C LEU A 173 10.01 -10.93 -10.15
N ASP A 174 11.00 -10.83 -11.04
CA ASP A 174 12.33 -11.42 -10.80
C ASP A 174 13.02 -10.73 -9.62
N TYR A 175 14.08 -11.35 -9.12
CA TYR A 175 14.78 -10.90 -7.91
C TYR A 175 15.39 -9.50 -8.07
N ASP A 176 16.05 -9.21 -9.19
CA ASP A 176 16.71 -7.92 -9.43
C ASP A 176 15.68 -6.78 -9.52
N THR A 177 14.57 -7.03 -10.22
CA THR A 177 13.44 -6.10 -10.28
C THR A 177 12.82 -5.89 -8.91
N SER A 178 12.69 -6.95 -8.10
CA SER A 178 12.18 -6.87 -6.73
C SER A 178 13.07 -5.99 -5.85
N LEU A 179 14.39 -6.15 -5.92
CA LEU A 179 15.34 -5.30 -5.20
C LEU A 179 15.24 -3.83 -5.63
N ALA A 180 15.04 -3.56 -6.92
CA ALA A 180 14.85 -2.19 -7.42
C ALA A 180 13.57 -1.56 -6.84
N ILE A 181 12.49 -2.32 -6.72
CA ILE A 181 11.24 -1.87 -6.08
C ILE A 181 11.45 -1.61 -4.58
N MET A 182 12.18 -2.49 -3.87
CA MET A 182 12.47 -2.29 -2.45
C MET A 182 13.29 -1.02 -2.20
N LYS A 183 14.30 -0.74 -3.05
CA LYS A 183 15.06 0.51 -2.99
C LYS A 183 14.16 1.73 -3.21
N LEU A 184 13.21 1.64 -4.12
CA LEU A 184 12.23 2.71 -4.35
C LEU A 184 11.36 2.94 -3.12
N PHE A 185 10.83 1.89 -2.46
CA PHE A 185 10.10 2.04 -1.20
C PHE A 185 10.98 2.63 -0.09
N ARG A 186 12.25 2.24 -0.01
CA ARG A 186 13.19 2.82 0.97
C ARG A 186 13.37 4.33 0.73
N GLN A 187 13.55 4.76 -0.52
CA GLN A 187 13.61 6.18 -0.86
C GLN A 187 12.34 6.95 -0.44
N LEU A 188 11.15 6.35 -0.60
CA LEU A 188 9.91 7.00 -0.18
C LEU A 188 9.87 7.25 1.33
N VAL A 189 10.46 6.37 2.11
CA VAL A 189 10.57 6.54 3.56
C VAL A 189 11.64 7.57 3.89
N ASP A 190 12.85 7.41 3.36
CA ASP A 190 14.02 8.20 3.75
C ASP A 190 13.95 9.64 3.23
N ASP A 191 13.58 9.83 1.94
CA ASP A 191 13.63 11.14 1.29
C ASP A 191 12.30 11.89 1.38
N TYR A 192 11.16 11.16 1.44
CA TYR A 192 9.82 11.76 1.41
C TYR A 192 9.05 11.60 2.73
N GLY A 193 9.62 10.94 3.75
CA GLY A 193 9.02 10.75 5.06
C GLY A 193 7.70 9.95 5.04
N LYS A 194 7.49 9.13 3.99
CA LYS A 194 6.29 8.29 3.89
C LYS A 194 6.39 7.12 4.87
N THR A 195 5.25 6.59 5.29
CA THR A 195 5.18 5.33 6.02
C THR A 195 4.76 4.24 5.05
N VAL A 196 5.57 3.20 4.92
CA VAL A 196 5.29 2.06 4.03
C VAL A 196 4.97 0.84 4.87
N ILE A 197 3.86 0.16 4.56
CA ILE A 197 3.46 -1.10 5.16
C ILE A 197 3.27 -2.10 4.03
N MET A 198 4.17 -3.07 3.94
CA MET A 198 4.20 -4.05 2.86
C MET A 198 3.85 -5.44 3.38
N VAL A 199 2.96 -6.13 2.71
CA VAL A 199 2.76 -7.58 2.88
C VAL A 199 3.71 -8.30 1.94
N THR A 200 4.44 -9.28 2.45
CA THR A 200 5.30 -10.15 1.63
C THR A 200 5.43 -11.54 2.24
N HIS A 201 5.65 -12.55 1.39
CA HIS A 201 6.05 -13.89 1.79
C HIS A 201 7.57 -14.11 1.62
N ASN A 202 8.29 -13.17 1.02
CA ASN A 202 9.73 -13.24 0.84
C ASN A 202 10.45 -12.69 2.07
N LYS A 203 11.14 -13.58 2.81
CA LYS A 203 11.85 -13.23 4.05
C LYS A 203 13.04 -12.30 3.80
N GLU A 204 13.79 -12.51 2.72
CA GLU A 204 14.96 -11.68 2.40
C GLU A 204 14.55 -10.23 2.12
N LEU A 205 13.43 -10.02 1.42
CA LEU A 205 12.92 -8.68 1.20
C LEU A 205 12.34 -8.05 2.48
N ALA A 206 11.75 -8.86 3.36
CA ALA A 206 11.25 -8.39 4.64
C ALA A 206 12.38 -7.86 5.54
N GLU A 207 13.57 -8.48 5.52
CA GLU A 207 14.76 -8.04 6.26
C GLU A 207 15.30 -6.67 5.82
N MET A 208 14.87 -6.15 4.66
CA MET A 208 15.21 -4.80 4.19
C MET A 208 14.34 -3.70 4.80
N THR A 209 13.37 -4.05 5.65
CA THR A 209 12.45 -3.10 6.30
C THR A 209 12.89 -2.77 7.73
N ASP A 210 12.37 -1.69 8.31
CA ASP A 210 12.75 -1.27 9.67
C ASP A 210 12.15 -2.18 10.75
N THR A 211 10.99 -2.79 10.47
CA THR A 211 10.27 -3.65 11.41
C THR A 211 9.55 -4.76 10.66
N ILE A 212 9.73 -5.99 11.13
CA ILE A 212 9.03 -7.17 10.61
C ILE A 212 7.90 -7.55 11.57
N ILE A 213 6.68 -7.57 11.07
CA ILE A 213 5.47 -7.92 11.81
C ILE A 213 5.03 -9.31 11.41
N HIS A 214 4.91 -10.20 12.39
CA HIS A 214 4.43 -11.57 12.18
C HIS A 214 2.95 -11.68 12.55
N ILE A 215 2.15 -12.32 11.68
CA ILE A 215 0.77 -12.69 12.03
C ILE A 215 0.76 -14.09 12.62
N ASP A 216 0.32 -14.19 13.88
CA ASP A 216 0.10 -15.46 14.56
C ASP A 216 -1.33 -15.96 14.31
N GLN A 217 -1.42 -17.03 13.51
CA GLN A 217 -2.72 -17.65 13.22
C GLN A 217 -3.38 -18.30 14.45
N ARG A 218 -2.61 -18.73 15.43
CA ARG A 218 -3.12 -19.44 16.62
C ARG A 218 -3.77 -18.43 17.57
N ASN A 219 -3.06 -17.36 17.87
CA ASN A 219 -3.51 -16.31 18.79
C ASN A 219 -4.37 -15.24 18.12
N LYS A 220 -4.53 -15.29 16.79
CA LYS A 220 -5.28 -14.28 16.00
C LYS A 220 -4.78 -12.85 16.27
N ASN A 221 -3.47 -12.70 16.41
CA ASN A 221 -2.80 -11.44 16.77
C ASN A 221 -1.50 -11.26 15.96
N ILE A 222 -0.81 -10.15 16.16
CA ILE A 222 0.47 -9.83 15.53
C ILE A 222 1.54 -9.55 16.59
N TYR A 223 2.82 -9.77 16.21
CA TYR A 223 4.00 -9.48 17.03
C TYR A 223 5.19 -9.08 16.15
N GLU A 224 6.16 -8.39 16.72
CA GLU A 224 7.46 -8.04 16.11
C GLU A 224 8.51 -9.13 16.35
#